data_b15b22e68d10f95a20774456302df6ff
#
_entry.id   b15b22e68d10f95a20774456302df6ff
#
_cell.length_a   1.000
_cell.length_b   1.000
_cell.length_c   1.000
_cell.angle_alpha   90.00
_cell.angle_beta   90.00
_cell.angle_gamma   90.00
#
_symmetry.space_group_name_H-M   'P 1'
#
loop_
_entity.id
_entity.type
_entity.pdbx_description
1 polymer ?
#
loop_
_entity_poly.entity_id
_entity_poly.type
_entity_poly.pdbx_seq_one_letter_code
_entity_poly.pdbx_strand_id
1 'polypeptide(L)'
;GTWDITTIRASMGMYLLCKAIHEQTDVRVLLTGEISDELFGYKYTDYAPTADAFQQESQKRIRELYMYDVLRADRCISSNSIEARVPFGDLDFVRYVMAIDPEKKLNRYGKGKYLLRKAFEGDWLPPEILWREKAAFSDAVGHSMVDDIKEYANGLYTDEEFQMRRANYSAHCMPFTKESLFYREIFEKYYHDQSRTIVGFWMP
;
A
#
# COMPACT_ATOMS: atom_id res chain seq x y z
N GLY A 1 -2.32 -5.02 12.78
CA GLY A 1 -2.12 -3.99 13.77
C GLY A 1 -2.36 -2.58 13.22
N THR A 2 -3.41 -2.39 12.39
CA THR A 2 -3.81 -1.06 11.89
C THR A 2 -5.33 -0.97 11.78
N TRP A 3 -5.86 0.25 11.77
CA TRP A 3 -7.25 0.57 11.45
C TRP A 3 -7.35 1.40 10.16
N ASP A 4 -6.25 1.68 9.49
CA ASP A 4 -6.24 2.39 8.21
C ASP A 4 -6.91 1.57 7.10
N ILE A 5 -7.98 2.16 6.53
CA ILE A 5 -8.83 1.50 5.55
C ILE A 5 -8.08 1.07 4.29
N THR A 6 -7.16 1.91 3.80
CA THR A 6 -6.40 1.64 2.57
C THR A 6 -5.41 0.49 2.79
N THR A 7 -4.69 0.53 3.90
CA THR A 7 -3.75 -0.53 4.31
C THR A 7 -4.47 -1.87 4.48
N ILE A 8 -5.63 -1.88 5.14
CA ILE A 8 -6.40 -3.13 5.36
C ILE A 8 -6.89 -3.72 4.04
N ARG A 9 -7.50 -2.91 3.16
CA ARG A 9 -7.97 -3.38 1.85
C ARG A 9 -6.85 -4.03 1.05
N ALA A 10 -5.67 -3.41 1.02
CA ALA A 10 -4.51 -3.97 0.35
C ALA A 10 -3.93 -5.22 1.05
N SER A 11 -4.17 -5.36 2.36
CA SER A 11 -3.70 -6.51 3.14
C SER A 11 -4.45 -7.81 2.86
N MET A 12 -5.75 -7.75 2.57
CA MET A 12 -6.61 -8.94 2.48
C MET A 12 -6.08 -9.96 1.46
N GLY A 13 -5.93 -9.54 0.21
CA GLY A 13 -5.45 -10.42 -0.84
C GLY A 13 -4.00 -10.88 -0.61
N MET A 14 -3.14 -10.00 -0.10
CA MET A 14 -1.75 -10.33 0.20
C MET A 14 -1.64 -11.37 1.31
N TYR A 15 -2.42 -11.23 2.37
CA TYR A 15 -2.46 -12.21 3.47
C TYR A 15 -2.90 -13.59 2.96
N LEU A 16 -3.98 -13.66 2.18
CA LEU A 16 -4.50 -14.91 1.63
C LEU A 16 -3.49 -15.57 0.68
N LEU A 17 -2.82 -14.79 -0.15
CA LEU A 17 -1.75 -15.28 -1.02
C LEU A 17 -0.58 -15.87 -0.21
N CYS A 18 -0.10 -15.15 0.79
CA CYS A 18 0.99 -15.61 1.65
C CYS A 18 0.60 -16.87 2.43
N LYS A 19 -0.65 -16.95 2.90
CA LYS A 19 -1.19 -18.14 3.54
C LYS A 19 -1.18 -19.34 2.59
N ALA A 20 -1.67 -19.18 1.37
CA ALA A 20 -1.67 -20.24 0.36
C ALA A 20 -0.24 -20.70 0.00
N ILE A 21 0.71 -19.75 -0.14
CA ILE A 21 2.12 -20.11 -0.37
C ILE A 21 2.67 -20.95 0.78
N HIS A 22 2.43 -20.53 2.02
CA HIS A 22 2.90 -21.26 3.21
C HIS A 22 2.32 -22.67 3.30
N GLU A 23 1.00 -22.82 3.04
CA GLU A 23 0.28 -24.10 3.18
C GLU A 23 0.52 -25.07 2.03
N GLN A 24 0.80 -24.55 0.83
CA GLN A 24 0.85 -25.35 -0.40
C GLN A 24 2.25 -25.54 -0.97
N THR A 25 3.27 -24.87 -0.41
CA THR A 25 4.65 -24.90 -0.93
C THR A 25 5.67 -24.90 0.21
N ASP A 26 6.91 -25.25 -0.14
CA ASP A 26 8.07 -25.12 0.76
C ASP A 26 8.77 -23.77 0.67
N VAL A 27 8.17 -22.79 -0.05
CA VAL A 27 8.72 -21.43 -0.18
C VAL A 27 8.65 -20.72 1.17
N ARG A 28 9.79 -20.16 1.61
CA ARG A 28 9.90 -19.42 2.88
C ARG A 28 10.48 -18.02 2.70
N VAL A 29 10.89 -17.67 1.49
CA VAL A 29 11.42 -16.35 1.14
C VAL A 29 10.73 -15.84 -0.12
N LEU A 30 10.27 -14.60 -0.10
CA LEU A 30 9.68 -13.92 -1.24
C LEU A 30 10.50 -12.69 -1.62
N LEU A 31 10.78 -12.54 -2.91
CA LEU A 31 11.24 -11.28 -3.49
C LEU A 31 10.01 -10.43 -3.83
N THR A 32 9.98 -9.20 -3.32
CA THR A 32 8.84 -8.30 -3.51
C THR A 32 9.22 -7.05 -4.29
N GLY A 33 8.25 -6.46 -4.97
CA GLY A 33 8.39 -5.20 -5.69
C GLY A 33 8.11 -3.95 -4.84
N GLU A 34 7.99 -4.10 -3.52
CA GLU A 34 7.74 -2.99 -2.60
C GLU A 34 8.79 -1.88 -2.74
N ILE A 35 8.43 -0.65 -2.45
CA ILE A 35 9.28 0.56 -2.51
C ILE A 35 9.49 1.08 -3.94
N SER A 36 9.29 0.27 -4.96
CA SER A 36 9.47 0.72 -6.34
C SER A 36 8.49 1.82 -6.77
N ASP A 37 7.29 1.86 -6.17
CA ASP A 37 6.28 2.89 -6.44
C ASP A 37 6.71 4.25 -5.84
N GLU A 38 7.29 4.25 -4.66
CA GLU A 38 7.79 5.43 -3.97
C GLU A 38 9.02 6.03 -4.64
N LEU A 39 9.88 5.19 -5.20
CA LEU A 39 11.10 5.62 -5.87
C LEU A 39 10.86 6.16 -7.29
N PHE A 40 9.98 5.51 -8.06
CA PHE A 40 9.82 5.76 -9.50
C PHE A 40 8.46 6.35 -9.90
N GLY A 41 7.57 6.53 -8.93
CA GLY A 41 6.24 7.08 -9.15
C GLY A 41 5.17 6.05 -9.47
N TYR A 42 3.99 6.33 -8.98
CA TYR A 42 2.75 5.59 -9.28
C TYR A 42 1.51 6.36 -8.81
N LYS A 43 0.43 6.30 -9.59
CA LYS A 43 -0.86 6.95 -9.30
C LYS A 43 -0.66 8.44 -8.98
N TYR A 44 -0.74 8.82 -7.71
CA TYR A 44 -0.75 10.23 -7.28
C TYR A 44 0.52 10.99 -7.65
N THR A 45 1.68 10.34 -7.59
CA THR A 45 2.93 10.96 -8.00
C THR A 45 3.03 11.14 -9.52
N ASP A 46 2.27 10.38 -10.31
CA ASP A 46 2.18 10.56 -11.76
C ASP A 46 1.51 11.90 -12.15
N TYR A 47 0.76 12.50 -11.23
CA TYR A 47 0.12 13.80 -11.40
C TYR A 47 0.90 14.96 -10.77
N ALA A 48 2.13 14.73 -10.32
CA ALA A 48 2.96 15.78 -9.73
C ALA A 48 3.12 16.97 -10.72
N PRO A 49 2.81 18.20 -10.30
CA PRO A 49 2.83 19.34 -11.20
C PRO A 49 4.24 19.74 -11.63
N THR A 50 5.23 19.41 -10.82
CA THR A 50 6.65 19.71 -11.07
C THR A 50 7.54 18.56 -10.61
N ALA A 51 8.77 18.53 -11.10
CA ALA A 51 9.78 17.57 -10.66
C ALA A 51 10.11 17.69 -9.17
N ASP A 52 10.14 18.93 -8.65
CA ASP A 52 10.36 19.18 -7.23
C ASP A 52 9.21 18.64 -6.37
N ALA A 53 7.96 18.80 -6.78
CA ALA A 53 6.80 18.25 -6.10
C ALA A 53 6.85 16.70 -6.11
N PHE A 54 7.20 16.10 -7.23
CA PHE A 54 7.43 14.66 -7.33
C PHE A 54 8.50 14.20 -6.33
N GLN A 55 9.64 14.88 -6.29
CA GLN A 55 10.77 14.51 -5.42
C GLN A 55 10.41 14.65 -3.93
N GLN A 56 9.71 15.71 -3.56
CA GLN A 56 9.25 15.92 -2.18
C GLN A 56 8.27 14.82 -1.75
N GLU A 57 7.31 14.47 -2.60
CA GLU A 57 6.36 13.40 -2.30
C GLU A 57 7.07 12.02 -2.22
N SER A 58 8.01 11.72 -3.13
CA SER A 58 8.82 10.51 -3.05
C SER A 58 9.61 10.42 -1.74
N GLN A 59 10.24 11.53 -1.32
CA GLN A 59 10.96 11.60 -0.04
C GLN A 59 10.03 11.41 1.16
N LYS A 60 8.83 11.99 1.14
CA LYS A 60 7.81 11.79 2.17
C LYS A 60 7.44 10.32 2.26
N ARG A 61 7.08 9.68 1.14
CA ARG A 61 6.66 8.28 1.10
C ARG A 61 7.75 7.33 1.58
N ILE A 62 9.01 7.55 1.20
CA ILE A 62 10.13 6.76 1.72
C ILE A 62 10.26 6.88 3.25
N ARG A 63 10.04 8.06 3.82
CA ARG A 63 10.06 8.24 5.28
C ARG A 63 8.86 7.59 5.99
N GLU A 64 7.72 7.47 5.30
CA GLU A 64 6.46 6.98 5.84
C GLU A 64 6.20 5.48 5.54
N LEU A 65 7.13 4.78 4.87
CA LEU A 65 7.00 3.37 4.48
C LEU A 65 6.54 2.46 5.62
N TYR A 66 7.07 2.67 6.81
CA TYR A 66 6.78 1.86 7.99
C TYR A 66 5.35 2.03 8.52
N MET A 67 4.64 3.06 8.08
CA MET A 67 3.27 3.35 8.54
C MET A 67 2.20 2.65 7.69
N TYR A 68 2.47 2.39 6.41
CA TYR A 68 1.45 1.97 5.45
C TYR A 68 1.88 0.76 4.60
N ASP A 69 2.51 0.99 3.46
CA ASP A 69 2.73 -0.06 2.46
C ASP A 69 3.69 -1.15 2.92
N VAL A 70 4.81 -0.77 3.51
CA VAL A 70 5.77 -1.75 4.05
C VAL A 70 5.24 -2.39 5.34
N LEU A 71 4.48 -1.67 6.18
CA LEU A 71 3.78 -2.27 7.33
C LEU A 71 2.83 -3.37 6.85
N ARG A 72 2.05 -3.10 5.83
CA ARG A 72 1.16 -4.08 5.20
C ARG A 72 1.93 -5.31 4.73
N ALA A 73 2.96 -5.11 3.93
CA ALA A 73 3.77 -6.20 3.37
C ALA A 73 4.42 -7.04 4.47
N ASP A 74 5.08 -6.38 5.42
CA ASP A 74 5.73 -7.03 6.56
C ASP A 74 4.74 -7.90 7.35
N ARG A 75 3.59 -7.33 7.74
CA ARG A 75 2.62 -8.06 8.58
C ARG A 75 1.95 -9.21 7.83
N CYS A 76 1.62 -9.04 6.56
CA CYS A 76 1.00 -10.12 5.77
C CYS A 76 1.95 -11.28 5.50
N ILE A 77 3.22 -10.98 5.24
CA ILE A 77 4.24 -11.99 4.90
C ILE A 77 4.71 -12.70 6.17
N SER A 78 5.14 -11.96 7.19
CA SER A 78 5.71 -12.55 8.41
C SER A 78 4.68 -13.29 9.27
N SER A 79 3.39 -12.89 9.26
CA SER A 79 2.32 -13.64 9.94
C SER A 79 2.09 -15.05 9.37
N ASN A 80 2.58 -15.31 8.16
CA ASN A 80 2.57 -16.63 7.53
C ASN A 80 3.95 -17.32 7.57
N SER A 81 4.86 -16.90 8.44
CA SER A 81 6.21 -17.47 8.59
C SER A 81 7.02 -17.47 7.29
N ILE A 82 6.87 -16.42 6.51
CA ILE A 82 7.62 -16.18 5.27
C ILE A 82 8.46 -14.92 5.47
N GLU A 83 9.66 -14.89 4.89
CA GLU A 83 10.55 -13.73 4.90
C GLU A 83 10.40 -12.91 3.60
N ALA A 84 10.28 -11.60 3.71
CA ALA A 84 10.31 -10.68 2.57
C ALA A 84 11.73 -10.22 2.27
N ARG A 85 12.10 -10.24 0.99
CA ARG A 85 13.28 -9.56 0.45
C ARG A 85 12.81 -8.42 -0.45
N VAL A 86 13.33 -7.22 -0.19
CA VAL A 86 12.89 -5.96 -0.83
C VAL A 86 14.06 -5.29 -1.59
N PRO A 87 14.43 -5.76 -2.78
CA PRO A 87 15.61 -5.26 -3.50
C PRO A 87 15.58 -3.75 -3.75
N PHE A 88 14.40 -3.17 -3.99
CA PHE A 88 14.24 -1.72 -4.16
C PHE A 88 14.45 -0.93 -2.86
N GLY A 89 14.44 -1.61 -1.70
CA GLY A 89 14.71 -1.03 -0.39
C GLY A 89 16.17 -1.06 0.02
N ASP A 90 17.06 -1.60 -0.80
CA ASP A 90 18.50 -1.50 -0.57
C ASP A 90 18.90 -0.03 -0.41
N LEU A 91 19.64 0.30 0.67
CA LEU A 91 19.91 1.68 1.02
C LEU A 91 20.78 2.41 -0.01
N ASP A 92 21.70 1.71 -0.63
CA ASP A 92 22.56 2.33 -1.65
C ASP A 92 21.78 2.51 -2.96
N PHE A 93 20.89 1.56 -3.29
CA PHE A 93 19.97 1.72 -4.42
C PHE A 93 19.01 2.88 -4.20
N VAL A 94 18.41 3.00 -3.02
CA VAL A 94 17.52 4.13 -2.66
C VAL A 94 18.27 5.46 -2.79
N ARG A 95 19.49 5.57 -2.22
CA ARG A 95 20.31 6.79 -2.34
C ARG A 95 20.61 7.13 -3.79
N TYR A 96 20.99 6.14 -4.59
CA TYR A 96 21.28 6.31 -6.01
C TYR A 96 20.04 6.85 -6.76
N VAL A 97 18.89 6.20 -6.61
CA VAL A 97 17.66 6.61 -7.32
C VAL A 97 17.17 7.97 -6.86
N MET A 98 17.28 8.28 -5.55
CA MET A 98 16.88 9.60 -5.02
C MET A 98 17.83 10.72 -5.46
N ALA A 99 19.06 10.41 -5.87
CA ALA A 99 20.00 11.37 -6.46
C ALA A 99 19.79 11.61 -7.97
N ILE A 100 18.98 10.78 -8.64
CA ILE A 100 18.64 11.02 -10.06
C ILE A 100 17.78 12.29 -10.15
N ASP A 101 18.10 13.12 -11.15
CA ASP A 101 17.30 14.28 -11.51
C ASP A 101 15.80 13.93 -11.58
N PRO A 102 14.94 14.50 -10.74
CA PRO A 102 13.53 14.15 -10.68
C PRO A 102 12.78 14.40 -11.99
N GLU A 103 13.27 15.31 -12.86
CA GLU A 103 12.74 15.52 -14.22
C GLU A 103 12.72 14.21 -15.03
N LYS A 104 13.70 13.32 -14.82
CA LYS A 104 13.79 12.04 -15.49
C LYS A 104 12.82 10.97 -14.97
N LYS A 105 12.26 11.21 -13.78
CA LYS A 105 11.31 10.29 -13.12
C LYS A 105 9.86 10.65 -13.39
N LEU A 106 9.59 11.88 -13.84
CA LEU A 106 8.23 12.33 -14.17
C LEU A 106 7.59 11.45 -15.24
N ASN A 107 6.29 11.19 -15.08
CA ASN A 107 5.51 10.42 -16.05
C ASN A 107 5.17 11.26 -17.30
N ARG A 108 6.18 11.51 -18.14
CA ARG A 108 6.02 12.28 -19.39
C ARG A 108 5.55 11.46 -20.57
N TYR A 109 5.59 10.12 -20.48
CA TYR A 109 5.34 9.20 -21.58
C TYR A 109 4.02 8.43 -21.41
N GLY A 110 3.18 8.81 -20.46
CA GLY A 110 1.95 8.10 -20.15
C GLY A 110 2.16 6.67 -19.62
N LYS A 111 3.37 6.36 -19.13
CA LYS A 111 3.74 5.06 -18.56
C LYS A 111 4.39 5.26 -17.20
N GLY A 112 3.71 4.83 -16.15
CA GLY A 112 4.25 4.86 -14.79
C GLY A 112 5.55 4.06 -14.71
N LYS A 113 6.50 4.55 -13.93
CA LYS A 113 7.85 3.98 -13.76
C LYS A 113 8.66 3.90 -15.05
N TYR A 114 8.47 4.84 -15.97
CA TYR A 114 9.12 4.79 -17.31
C TYR A 114 10.63 4.60 -17.21
N LEU A 115 11.32 5.34 -16.33
CA LEU A 115 12.77 5.24 -16.15
C LEU A 115 13.20 3.81 -15.77
N LEU A 116 12.51 3.18 -14.82
CA LEU A 116 12.79 1.80 -14.42
C LEU A 116 12.56 0.83 -15.58
N ARG A 117 11.44 0.95 -16.29
CA ARG A 117 11.13 0.10 -17.45
C ARG A 117 12.18 0.25 -18.55
N LYS A 118 12.56 1.49 -18.84
CA LYS A 118 13.58 1.79 -19.85
C LYS A 118 14.95 1.18 -19.50
N ALA A 119 15.32 1.14 -18.21
CA ALA A 119 16.55 0.51 -17.75
C ALA A 119 16.57 -1.02 -17.98
N PHE A 120 15.41 -1.66 -18.06
CA PHE A 120 15.27 -3.09 -18.33
C PHE A 120 14.81 -3.39 -19.76
N GLU A 121 14.92 -2.44 -20.67
CA GLU A 121 14.67 -2.67 -22.10
C GLU A 121 15.78 -3.54 -22.71
N GLY A 122 15.39 -4.48 -23.57
CA GLY A 122 16.26 -5.48 -24.16
C GLY A 122 15.75 -6.90 -23.87
N ASP A 123 16.64 -7.85 -23.76
CA ASP A 123 16.31 -9.28 -23.61
C ASP A 123 16.04 -9.72 -22.14
N TRP A 124 15.85 -8.75 -21.20
CA TRP A 124 15.64 -9.06 -19.80
C TRP A 124 14.23 -9.52 -19.47
N LEU A 125 13.23 -8.91 -20.10
CA LEU A 125 11.82 -9.19 -19.89
C LEU A 125 11.07 -9.16 -21.21
N PRO A 126 10.07 -10.04 -21.41
CA PRO A 126 9.18 -9.94 -22.55
C PRO A 126 8.54 -8.54 -22.63
N PRO A 127 8.42 -7.94 -23.83
CA PRO A 127 7.85 -6.60 -23.97
C PRO A 127 6.45 -6.44 -23.39
N GLU A 128 5.61 -7.46 -23.49
CA GLU A 128 4.26 -7.50 -22.94
C GLU A 128 4.24 -7.45 -21.41
N ILE A 129 5.28 -7.91 -20.73
CA ILE A 129 5.45 -7.79 -19.28
C ILE A 129 6.06 -6.43 -18.93
N LEU A 130 7.14 -6.05 -19.62
CA LEU A 130 7.89 -4.82 -19.35
C LEU A 130 6.98 -3.59 -19.51
N TRP A 131 6.13 -3.56 -20.53
CA TRP A 131 5.31 -2.41 -20.89
C TRP A 131 3.83 -2.55 -20.54
N ARG A 132 3.43 -3.59 -19.79
CA ARG A 132 2.04 -3.77 -19.36
C ARG A 132 1.56 -2.57 -18.53
N GLU A 133 0.25 -2.33 -18.54
CA GLU A 133 -0.34 -1.33 -17.65
C GLU A 133 -0.14 -1.71 -16.17
N LYS A 134 0.20 -0.71 -15.37
CA LYS A 134 0.37 -0.90 -13.92
C LYS A 134 -1.01 -1.01 -13.26
N ALA A 135 -1.19 -2.05 -12.47
CA ALA A 135 -2.33 -2.19 -11.58
C ALA A 135 -1.82 -2.33 -10.14
N ALA A 136 -2.56 -1.80 -9.16
CA ALA A 136 -2.31 -2.11 -7.77
C ALA A 136 -2.65 -3.58 -7.50
N PHE A 137 -2.08 -4.16 -6.45
CA PHE A 137 -2.38 -5.55 -6.08
C PHE A 137 -3.87 -5.74 -5.79
N SER A 138 -4.49 -4.81 -5.08
CA SER A 138 -5.93 -4.78 -4.83
C SER A 138 -6.78 -4.74 -6.11
N ASP A 139 -6.32 -4.04 -7.14
CA ASP A 139 -7.00 -3.97 -8.43
C ASP A 139 -6.83 -5.27 -9.21
N ALA A 140 -5.68 -5.93 -9.07
CA ALA A 140 -5.34 -7.17 -9.77
C ALA A 140 -6.05 -8.41 -9.22
N VAL A 141 -6.30 -8.47 -7.90
CA VAL A 141 -7.04 -9.59 -7.27
C VAL A 141 -8.56 -9.40 -7.27
N GLY A 142 -9.03 -8.29 -7.85
CA GLY A 142 -10.44 -7.98 -8.05
C GLY A 142 -11.02 -7.06 -6.99
N HIS A 143 -11.89 -6.17 -7.44
CA HIS A 143 -12.62 -5.24 -6.58
C HIS A 143 -13.64 -5.94 -5.67
N SER A 144 -14.03 -7.20 -5.96
CA SER A 144 -15.06 -7.94 -5.25
C SER A 144 -14.84 -7.99 -3.75
N MET A 145 -13.62 -8.30 -3.30
CA MET A 145 -13.33 -8.36 -1.84
C MET A 145 -13.54 -7.02 -1.14
N VAL A 146 -13.19 -5.92 -1.80
CA VAL A 146 -13.39 -4.57 -1.25
C VAL A 146 -14.87 -4.21 -1.22
N ASP A 147 -15.60 -4.55 -2.27
CA ASP A 147 -17.03 -4.28 -2.38
C ASP A 147 -17.83 -5.15 -1.41
N ASP A 148 -17.48 -6.42 -1.24
CA ASP A 148 -18.08 -7.32 -0.26
C ASP A 148 -17.92 -6.80 1.19
N ILE A 149 -16.73 -6.31 1.56
CA ILE A 149 -16.48 -5.72 2.89
C ILE A 149 -17.25 -4.42 3.08
N LYS A 150 -17.34 -3.57 2.05
CA LYS A 150 -18.15 -2.35 2.11
C LYS A 150 -19.63 -2.67 2.32
N GLU A 151 -20.16 -3.61 1.56
CA GLU A 151 -21.55 -4.06 1.68
C GLU A 151 -21.81 -4.63 3.07
N TYR A 152 -20.94 -5.52 3.55
CA TYR A 152 -21.01 -6.06 4.88
C TYR A 152 -21.00 -4.97 5.96
N ALA A 153 -20.07 -4.04 5.92
CA ALA A 153 -19.99 -2.94 6.88
C ALA A 153 -21.21 -2.00 6.81
N ASN A 154 -21.74 -1.77 5.61
CA ASN A 154 -22.97 -0.99 5.42
C ASN A 154 -24.19 -1.67 6.06
N GLY A 155 -24.24 -2.99 6.09
CA GLY A 155 -25.30 -3.77 6.74
C GLY A 155 -25.17 -3.86 8.26
N LEU A 156 -24.00 -3.56 8.84
CA LEU A 156 -23.76 -3.66 10.28
C LEU A 156 -24.32 -2.48 11.09
N TYR A 157 -24.45 -1.30 10.47
CA TYR A 157 -24.81 -0.07 11.15
C TYR A 157 -25.93 0.65 10.39
N THR A 158 -26.95 1.15 11.11
CA THR A 158 -27.80 2.21 10.59
C THR A 158 -27.00 3.51 10.44
N ASP A 159 -27.57 4.53 9.81
CA ASP A 159 -26.89 5.83 9.71
C ASP A 159 -26.80 6.52 11.06
N GLU A 160 -27.81 6.39 11.89
CA GLU A 160 -27.85 6.92 13.26
C GLU A 160 -26.80 6.23 14.14
N GLU A 161 -26.74 4.91 14.11
CA GLU A 161 -25.72 4.14 14.84
C GLU A 161 -24.30 4.53 14.40
N PHE A 162 -24.08 4.68 13.09
CA PHE A 162 -22.78 5.13 12.57
C PHE A 162 -22.40 6.50 13.13
N GLN A 163 -23.29 7.50 13.09
CA GLN A 163 -22.99 8.84 13.60
C GLN A 163 -22.73 8.82 15.11
N MET A 164 -23.50 8.08 15.87
CA MET A 164 -23.34 7.96 17.32
C MET A 164 -22.01 7.27 17.68
N ARG A 165 -21.69 6.15 17.05
CA ARG A 165 -20.51 5.34 17.39
C ARG A 165 -19.21 5.98 16.94
N ARG A 166 -19.18 6.59 15.73
CA ARG A 166 -17.98 7.30 15.24
C ARG A 166 -17.59 8.48 16.13
N ALA A 167 -18.55 9.14 16.77
CA ALA A 167 -18.29 10.26 17.66
C ALA A 167 -17.40 9.90 18.86
N ASN A 168 -17.40 8.62 19.29
CA ASN A 168 -16.50 8.13 20.34
C ASN A 168 -15.02 8.26 19.95
N TYR A 169 -14.72 8.37 18.66
CA TYR A 169 -13.36 8.47 18.12
C TYR A 169 -12.99 9.89 17.67
N SER A 170 -13.78 10.91 18.06
CA SER A 170 -13.58 12.31 17.62
C SER A 170 -12.21 12.89 18.00
N ALA A 171 -11.58 12.36 19.06
CA ALA A 171 -10.29 12.85 19.54
C ALA A 171 -9.07 12.46 18.65
N HIS A 172 -9.21 11.44 17.78
CA HIS A 172 -8.13 10.99 16.90
C HIS A 172 -8.68 10.18 15.72
N CYS A 173 -8.52 10.70 14.50
CA CYS A 173 -8.87 10.03 13.25
C CYS A 173 -10.27 9.41 13.29
N MET A 174 -11.27 10.26 13.45
CA MET A 174 -12.66 9.84 13.47
C MET A 174 -13.02 9.08 12.19
N PRO A 175 -13.63 7.88 12.30
CA PRO A 175 -14.08 7.11 11.15
C PRO A 175 -14.98 7.93 10.23
N PHE A 176 -14.74 7.86 8.92
CA PHE A 176 -15.45 8.65 7.91
C PHE A 176 -16.43 7.82 7.05
N THR A 177 -16.35 6.49 7.12
CA THR A 177 -17.30 5.54 6.52
C THR A 177 -17.67 4.46 7.53
N LYS A 178 -18.77 3.71 7.28
CA LYS A 178 -19.16 2.55 8.09
C LYS A 178 -18.07 1.47 8.08
N GLU A 179 -17.39 1.28 6.95
CA GLU A 179 -16.24 0.38 6.84
C GLU A 179 -15.05 0.84 7.71
N SER A 180 -14.71 2.13 7.70
CA SER A 180 -13.64 2.65 8.57
C SER A 180 -14.00 2.55 10.05
N LEU A 181 -15.28 2.68 10.40
CA LEU A 181 -15.77 2.42 11.77
C LEU A 181 -15.61 0.95 12.14
N PHE A 182 -16.00 0.04 11.26
CA PHE A 182 -15.87 -1.40 11.47
C PHE A 182 -14.41 -1.79 11.76
N TYR A 183 -13.46 -1.31 10.96
CA TYR A 183 -12.03 -1.57 11.22
C TYR A 183 -11.54 -0.94 12.52
N ARG A 184 -12.02 0.26 12.84
CA ARG A 184 -11.64 0.92 14.10
C ARG A 184 -12.14 0.14 15.31
N GLU A 185 -13.36 -0.36 15.30
CA GLU A 185 -13.92 -1.15 16.40
C GLU A 185 -13.20 -2.50 16.55
N ILE A 186 -12.85 -3.16 15.45
CA ILE A 186 -12.00 -4.36 15.51
C ILE A 186 -10.64 -4.03 16.12
N PHE A 187 -10.01 -2.95 15.69
CA PHE A 187 -8.73 -2.54 16.26
C PHE A 187 -8.81 -2.33 17.77
N GLU A 188 -9.79 -1.56 18.25
CA GLU A 188 -9.97 -1.30 19.68
C GLU A 188 -10.26 -2.57 20.50
N LYS A 189 -10.88 -3.58 19.90
CA LYS A 189 -11.11 -4.88 20.54
C LYS A 189 -9.80 -5.60 20.87
N TYR A 190 -8.78 -5.49 20.02
CA TYR A 190 -7.49 -6.19 20.17
C TYR A 190 -6.38 -5.30 20.72
N TYR A 191 -6.47 -3.99 20.51
CA TYR A 191 -5.45 -2.98 20.86
C TYR A 191 -6.11 -1.80 21.59
N HIS A 192 -6.81 -2.11 22.67
CA HIS A 192 -7.55 -1.12 23.45
C HIS A 192 -6.70 0.08 23.83
N ASP A 193 -7.19 1.29 23.59
CA ASP A 193 -6.53 2.59 23.84
C ASP A 193 -5.19 2.81 23.10
N GLN A 194 -4.82 1.95 22.14
CA GLN A 194 -3.58 2.07 21.38
C GLN A 194 -3.75 2.71 20.00
N SER A 195 -4.93 3.14 19.64
CA SER A 195 -5.22 3.69 18.30
C SER A 195 -4.37 4.91 17.92
N ARG A 196 -3.88 5.67 18.91
CA ARG A 196 -3.00 6.82 18.70
C ARG A 196 -1.56 6.45 18.30
N THR A 197 -1.18 5.19 18.39
CA THR A 197 0.11 4.70 17.86
C THR A 197 0.13 4.73 16.33
N ILE A 198 -1.04 4.78 15.69
CA ILE A 198 -1.19 4.96 14.25
C ILE A 198 -1.42 6.45 14.00
N VAL A 199 -0.53 7.05 13.23
CA VAL A 199 -0.47 8.51 13.04
C VAL A 199 -1.72 9.06 12.37
N GLY A 200 -2.29 8.33 11.40
CA GLY A 200 -3.47 8.78 10.68
C GLY A 200 -3.92 7.80 9.61
N PHE A 201 -4.92 8.20 8.85
CA PHE A 201 -5.26 7.54 7.60
C PHE A 201 -4.19 7.80 6.55
N TRP A 202 -3.94 6.81 5.69
CA TRP A 202 -3.09 7.03 4.53
C TRP A 202 -3.72 8.10 3.61
N MET A 203 -2.99 9.16 3.40
CA MET A 203 -3.37 10.30 2.57
C MET A 203 -2.26 10.56 1.56
N PRO A 204 -2.51 10.27 0.26
CA PRO A 204 -1.54 10.52 -0.80
C PRO A 204 -1.34 12.02 -1.07
#